data_c3fa808a1ce57c15a2d07398bd5660e3
#
_entry.id   c3fa808a1ce57c15a2d07398bd5660e3
#
_cell.length_a   1.000
_cell.length_b   1.000
_cell.length_c   1.000
_cell.angle_alpha   90.00
_cell.angle_beta   90.00
_cell.angle_gamma   90.00
#
_symmetry.space_group_name_H-M   'P 1'
#
loop_
_entity.id
_entity.type
_entity.pdbx_description
1 polymer ?
#
loop_
_entity_poly.entity_id
_entity_poly.type
_entity_poly.pdbx_seq_one_letter_code
_entity_poly.pdbx_strand_id
1 'polypeptide(L)'
;MADETTTPEQTEAKPKRRAPRKSADPITAFLDEVRKELANVGDVKLDDSRRRRHDNRAAAWATEYAKTGAHDALILSLAFELLSCFPQERRHAAVQLAAAALKVAEASK
;
A
#
# COMPACT_ATOMS: atom_id res chain seq x y z
N MET A 1 28.97 -30.85 -7.81
CA MET A 1 28.93 -30.15 -7.96
C MET A 1 28.47 -29.56 -8.35
N ALA A 2 28.32 -29.72 -8.01
CA ALA A 2 28.14 -28.71 -8.16
C ALA A 2 27.44 -27.98 -8.48
N ASP A 3 27.43 -28.10 -8.08
CA ASP A 3 27.10 -27.10 -8.25
C ASP A 3 26.34 -26.56 -8.40
N GLU A 4 26.34 -26.85 -8.13
CA GLU A 4 26.15 -26.03 -8.20
C GLU A 4 25.57 -25.38 -8.43
N THR A 5 25.84 -26.17 -8.01
CA THR A 5 25.78 -25.23 -8.21
C THR A 5 25.19 -24.62 -8.52
N THR A 6 25.34 -25.13 -8.12
CA THR A 6 25.26 -24.13 -8.42
C THR A 6 24.59 -23.51 -8.77
N THR A 7 24.63 -23.95 -8.31
CA THR A 7 24.48 -22.89 -8.65
C THR A 7 23.86 -22.31 -9.03
N PRO A 8 23.89 -22.64 -8.87
CA PRO A 8 23.63 -21.57 -9.16
C PRO A 8 22.95 -20.99 -9.48
N GLU A 9 23.04 -21.27 -8.82
CA GLU A 9 22.85 -20.24 -9.13
C GLU A 9 22.24 -19.52 -9.35
N GLN A 10 22.25 -19.92 -8.93
CA GLN A 10 22.19 -18.87 -9.21
C GLN A 10 21.83 -18.14 -9.57
N THR A 11 22.07 -18.81 -9.17
CA THR A 11 22.19 -17.68 -9.59
C THR A 11 21.81 -17.06 -10.07
N GLU A 12 21.89 -17.27 -9.88
CA GLU A 12 21.89 -16.20 -10.41
C GLU A 12 21.41 -15.61 -10.99
N ALA A 13 21.48 -16.17 -10.75
CA ALA A 13 21.36 -15.13 -11.33
C ALA A 13 20.91 -14.68 -11.93
N LYS A 14 20.84 -14.77 -11.90
CA LYS A 14 20.71 -13.90 -12.50
C LYS A 14 20.30 -13.34 -13.09
N PRO A 15 20.34 -13.38 -12.96
CA PRO A 15 20.15 -12.43 -13.48
C PRO A 15 19.72 -11.95 -14.12
N LYS A 16 19.63 -11.82 -14.07
CA LYS A 16 19.38 -11.02 -14.59
C LYS A 16 18.83 -10.54 -15.16
N ARG A 17 18.79 -10.35 -15.08
CA ARG A 17 18.46 -9.53 -15.51
C ARG A 17 18.00 -9.01 -16.08
N ARG A 18 17.79 -8.75 -16.00
CA ARG A 18 17.45 -7.97 -16.49
C ARG A 18 16.91 -7.30 -16.89
N ALA A 19 16.81 -7.14 -16.92
CA ALA A 19 16.40 -6.30 -17.27
C ALA A 19 15.70 -5.71 -17.48
N PRO A 20 15.69 -5.14 -17.48
CA PRO A 20 14.89 -4.37 -17.57
C PRO A 20 13.95 -4.33 -18.02
N ARG A 21 13.40 -4.21 -17.81
CA ARG A 21 12.49 -4.02 -18.18
C ARG A 21 11.78 -3.35 -17.88
N LYS A 22 11.77 -3.18 -17.51
CA LYS A 22 11.26 -2.45 -17.24
C LYS A 22 10.22 -1.89 -17.12
N SER A 23 10.23 -1.60 -16.59
CA SER A 23 9.38 -0.55 -17.08
C SER A 23 7.95 -1.00 -17.36
N ALA A 24 7.76 -2.20 -17.68
CA ALA A 24 6.44 -2.71 -18.01
C ALA A 24 5.58 -3.00 -16.78
N ASP A 25 6.15 -2.92 -15.60
CA ASP A 25 5.42 -3.21 -14.37
C ASP A 25 4.62 -1.97 -13.92
N PRO A 26 3.28 -2.01 -14.02
CA PRO A 26 2.46 -0.87 -13.62
C PRO A 26 2.59 -0.52 -12.15
N ILE A 27 2.83 -1.51 -11.30
CA ILE A 27 2.99 -1.27 -9.86
C ILE A 27 4.24 -0.46 -9.60
N THR A 28 5.35 -0.82 -10.24
CA THR A 28 6.59 -0.08 -10.10
C THR A 28 6.43 1.37 -10.55
N ALA A 29 5.76 1.58 -11.68
CA ALA A 29 5.51 2.93 -12.20
C ALA A 29 4.68 3.74 -11.21
N PHE A 30 3.64 3.13 -10.65
CA PHE A 30 2.79 3.80 -9.69
C PHE A 30 3.59 4.18 -8.43
N LEU A 31 4.41 3.26 -7.93
CA LEU A 31 5.22 3.53 -6.74
C LEU A 31 6.25 4.62 -6.98
N ASP A 32 6.77 4.71 -8.20
CA ASP A 32 7.69 5.80 -8.54
C ASP A 32 6.98 7.15 -8.49
N GLU A 33 5.74 7.20 -8.95
CA GLU A 33 4.95 8.43 -8.85
C GLU A 33 4.66 8.79 -7.40
N VAL A 34 4.32 7.79 -6.58
CA VAL A 34 4.10 8.00 -5.14
C VAL A 34 5.38 8.53 -4.49
N ARG A 35 6.52 7.95 -4.85
CA ARG A 35 7.80 8.40 -4.29
C ARG A 35 8.08 9.86 -4.62
N LYS A 36 7.75 10.29 -5.82
CA LYS A 36 7.89 11.70 -6.18
C LYS A 36 6.96 12.60 -5.38
N GLU A 37 5.72 12.12 -5.15
CA GLU A 37 4.76 12.92 -4.40
C GLU A 37 5.13 13.04 -2.92
N LEU A 38 5.93 12.11 -2.39
CA LEU A 38 6.36 12.19 -1.00
C LEU A 38 7.07 13.52 -0.70
N ALA A 39 7.72 14.10 -1.71
CA ALA A 39 8.41 15.38 -1.52
C ALA A 39 7.42 16.52 -1.24
N ASN A 40 6.16 16.35 -1.61
CA ASN A 40 5.13 17.37 -1.42
C ASN A 40 4.33 17.17 -0.13
N VAL A 41 4.58 16.07 0.59
CA VAL A 41 3.89 15.77 1.84
C VAL A 41 4.80 16.16 2.98
N GLY A 42 4.27 16.95 3.91
CA GLY A 42 5.06 17.38 5.07
C GLY A 42 5.23 16.27 6.10
N ASP A 43 5.80 16.64 7.23
CA ASP A 43 6.01 15.71 8.33
C ASP A 43 4.68 15.21 8.88
N VAL A 44 4.69 13.99 9.41
CA VAL A 44 3.48 13.40 9.96
C VAL A 44 3.07 14.10 11.24
N LYS A 45 1.83 14.60 11.26
CA LYS A 45 1.24 15.23 12.44
C LYS A 45 -0.20 14.73 12.56
N LEU A 46 -0.47 13.95 13.59
CA LEU A 46 -1.81 13.42 13.84
C LEU A 46 -2.34 14.04 15.12
N ASP A 47 -3.57 14.53 15.07
CA ASP A 47 -4.22 15.16 16.21
C ASP A 47 -5.02 14.13 16.98
N ASP A 48 -4.53 13.74 18.16
CA ASP A 48 -5.18 12.71 18.97
C ASP A 48 -6.58 13.08 19.40
N SER A 49 -6.94 14.36 19.42
CA SER A 49 -8.28 14.79 19.82
C SER A 49 -9.35 14.27 18.88
N ARG A 50 -8.99 13.91 17.65
CA ARG A 50 -9.96 13.38 16.67
C ARG A 50 -9.96 11.86 16.59
N ARG A 51 -9.12 11.21 17.35
CA ARG A 51 -8.92 9.77 17.22
C ARG A 51 -10.20 8.96 17.39
N ARG A 52 -11.00 9.29 18.42
CA ARG A 52 -12.24 8.57 18.66
C ARG A 52 -13.24 8.74 17.51
N ARG A 53 -13.32 9.94 16.95
CA ARG A 53 -14.21 10.17 15.80
C ARG A 53 -13.78 9.37 14.60
N HIS A 54 -12.47 9.31 14.35
CA HIS A 54 -11.96 8.51 13.24
C HIS A 54 -12.24 7.03 13.45
N ASP A 55 -12.10 6.55 14.68
CA ASP A 55 -12.38 5.16 14.99
C ASP A 55 -13.86 4.82 14.74
N ASN A 56 -14.76 5.70 15.16
CA ASN A 56 -16.19 5.49 14.93
C ASN A 56 -16.52 5.46 13.43
N ARG A 57 -15.87 6.32 12.66
CA ARG A 57 -16.10 6.35 11.21
C ARG A 57 -15.49 5.15 10.52
N ALA A 58 -14.36 4.68 11.00
CA ALA A 58 -13.76 3.46 10.47
C ALA A 58 -14.73 2.30 10.61
N ALA A 59 -15.34 2.15 11.79
CA ALA A 59 -16.28 1.08 12.03
C ALA A 59 -17.52 1.20 11.15
N ALA A 60 -18.04 2.41 10.99
CA ALA A 60 -19.22 2.64 10.15
C ALA A 60 -18.95 2.29 8.68
N TRP A 61 -17.81 2.71 8.15
CA TRP A 61 -17.49 2.42 6.76
C TRP A 61 -17.11 0.96 6.54
N ALA A 62 -16.51 0.31 7.56
CA ALA A 62 -16.25 -1.12 7.48
C ALA A 62 -17.55 -1.90 7.39
N THR A 63 -18.58 -1.49 8.15
CA THR A 63 -19.89 -2.10 8.07
C THR A 63 -20.50 -1.91 6.69
N GLU A 64 -20.37 -0.73 6.13
CA GLU A 64 -20.89 -0.44 4.79
C GLU A 64 -20.18 -1.27 3.74
N TYR A 65 -18.86 -1.40 3.84
CA TYR A 65 -18.11 -2.24 2.93
C TYR A 65 -18.54 -3.70 3.01
N ALA A 66 -18.79 -4.19 4.22
CA ALA A 66 -19.23 -5.57 4.40
C ALA A 66 -20.59 -5.83 3.73
N LYS A 67 -21.45 -4.81 3.67
CA LYS A 67 -22.75 -4.93 3.03
C LYS A 67 -22.69 -4.84 1.52
N THR A 68 -21.87 -3.95 0.98
CA THR A 68 -21.93 -3.57 -0.43
C THR A 68 -20.73 -4.05 -1.25
N GLY A 69 -19.59 -4.28 -0.61
CA GLY A 69 -18.35 -4.57 -1.32
C GLY A 69 -17.82 -3.36 -2.08
N ALA A 70 -18.36 -2.17 -1.85
CA ALA A 70 -17.98 -0.98 -2.58
C ALA A 70 -16.59 -0.49 -2.17
N HIS A 71 -15.75 -0.19 -3.15
CA HIS A 71 -14.35 0.14 -2.91
C HIS A 71 -14.18 1.50 -2.21
N ASP A 72 -15.11 2.43 -2.45
CA ASP A 72 -15.06 3.70 -1.74
C ASP A 72 -15.25 3.50 -0.24
N ALA A 73 -16.16 2.60 0.15
CA ALA A 73 -16.36 2.28 1.56
C ALA A 73 -15.11 1.62 2.16
N LEU A 74 -14.46 0.74 1.40
CA LEU A 74 -13.21 0.12 1.85
C LEU A 74 -12.13 1.17 2.10
N ILE A 75 -11.93 2.08 1.14
CA ILE A 75 -10.90 3.10 1.27
C ILE A 75 -11.18 3.99 2.47
N LEU A 76 -12.42 4.40 2.66
CA LEU A 76 -12.76 5.25 3.80
C LEU A 76 -12.54 4.53 5.12
N SER A 77 -12.91 3.24 5.20
CA SER A 77 -12.69 2.48 6.43
C SER A 77 -11.20 2.35 6.73
N LEU A 78 -10.38 2.09 5.71
CA LEU A 78 -8.93 1.93 5.91
C LEU A 78 -8.26 3.27 6.25
N ALA A 79 -8.74 4.36 5.65
CA ALA A 79 -8.17 5.68 5.93
C ALA A 79 -8.46 6.08 7.38
N PHE A 80 -9.68 5.91 7.84
CA PHE A 80 -10.03 6.23 9.22
C PHE A 80 -9.33 5.29 10.21
N GLU A 81 -9.18 4.02 9.83
CA GLU A 81 -8.43 3.07 10.66
C GLU A 81 -6.98 3.51 10.82
N LEU A 82 -6.34 3.94 9.74
CA LEU A 82 -4.97 4.43 9.81
C LEU A 82 -4.83 5.58 10.80
N LEU A 83 -5.84 6.45 10.86
CA LEU A 83 -5.80 7.64 11.70
C LEU A 83 -6.16 7.36 13.15
N SER A 84 -6.74 6.19 13.44
CA SER A 84 -7.23 5.87 14.78
C SER A 84 -6.51 4.70 15.44
N CYS A 85 -5.75 3.91 14.71
CA CYS A 85 -5.09 2.72 15.27
C CYS A 85 -3.92 3.10 16.16
N PHE A 86 -3.43 2.14 16.91
CA PHE A 86 -2.26 2.35 17.75
C PHE A 86 -1.01 2.54 16.89
N PRO A 87 0.00 3.28 17.41
CA PRO A 87 1.19 3.58 16.60
C PRO A 87 1.88 2.34 16.02
N GLN A 88 1.92 1.24 16.75
CA GLN A 88 2.59 0.03 16.28
C GLN A 88 1.83 -0.66 15.13
N GLU A 89 0.58 -0.27 14.89
CA GLU A 89 -0.23 -0.82 13.82
C GLU A 89 -0.27 0.07 12.58
N ARG A 90 0.26 1.29 12.68
CA ARG A 90 0.12 2.28 11.60
C ARG A 90 0.76 1.84 10.30
N ARG A 91 1.91 1.20 10.38
CA ARG A 91 2.57 0.77 9.15
C ARG A 91 1.71 -0.23 8.39
N HIS A 92 1.14 -1.19 9.10
CA HIS A 92 0.27 -2.18 8.45
C HIS A 92 -0.99 -1.52 7.88
N ALA A 93 -1.59 -0.62 8.65
CA ALA A 93 -2.78 0.10 8.18
C ALA A 93 -2.48 0.92 6.93
N ALA A 94 -1.29 1.55 6.88
CA ALA A 94 -0.88 2.32 5.70
C ALA A 94 -0.70 1.41 4.49
N VAL A 95 -0.14 0.22 4.68
CA VAL A 95 0.02 -0.74 3.58
C VAL A 95 -1.34 -1.16 3.02
N GLN A 96 -2.30 -1.42 3.91
CA GLN A 96 -3.63 -1.79 3.48
C GLN A 96 -4.30 -0.67 2.67
N LEU A 97 -4.19 0.56 3.15
CA LEU A 97 -4.77 1.71 2.45
C LEU A 97 -4.09 1.90 1.09
N ALA A 98 -2.76 1.78 1.05
CA ALA A 98 -2.02 1.93 -0.20
C ALA A 98 -2.43 0.86 -1.21
N ALA A 99 -2.66 -0.38 -0.75
CA ALA A 99 -3.09 -1.45 -1.64
C ALA A 99 -4.47 -1.16 -2.22
N ALA A 100 -5.39 -0.64 -1.40
CA ALA A 100 -6.71 -0.28 -1.89
C ALA A 100 -6.63 0.87 -2.90
N ALA A 101 -5.76 1.85 -2.63
CA ALA A 101 -5.55 2.97 -3.56
C ALA A 101 -4.96 2.48 -4.88
N LEU A 102 -4.01 1.55 -4.81
CA LEU A 102 -3.41 0.99 -6.01
C LEU A 102 -4.44 0.28 -6.89
N LYS A 103 -5.39 -0.42 -6.26
CA LYS A 103 -6.46 -1.07 -7.02
C LYS A 103 -7.28 -0.08 -7.82
N VAL A 104 -7.58 1.08 -7.22
CA VAL A 104 -8.31 2.12 -7.92
C VAL A 104 -7.48 2.67 -9.07
N ALA A 105 -6.18 2.87 -8.84
CA ALA A 105 -5.29 3.37 -9.88
C ALA A 105 -5.23 2.41 -11.06
N GLU A 106 -5.15 1.10 -10.78
CA GLU A 106 -5.14 0.09 -11.85
C GLU A 106 -6.43 0.13 -12.67
N ALA A 107 -7.55 0.36 -12.01
CA ALA A 107 -8.85 0.39 -12.68
C ALA A 107 -9.08 1.68 -13.44
N SER A 108 -8.26 2.70 -13.26
CA SER A 108 -8.49 4.05 -13.75
C SER A 108 -7.54 4.45 -14.89
N LYS A 109 -6.98 3.50 -15.57
CA LYS A 109 -6.05 3.80 -16.66
C LYS A 109 -6.68 4.57 -17.78
#